data_e710a8976df2b26e024d5cdad4aca25d
#
_entry.id   e710a8976df2b26e024d5cdad4aca25d
#
_cell.length_a   1.000
_cell.length_b   1.000
_cell.length_c   1.000
_cell.angle_alpha   90.00
_cell.angle_beta   90.00
_cell.angle_gamma   90.00
#
_symmetry.space_group_name_H-M   'P 1'
#
loop_
_entity.id
_entity.type
_entity.pdbx_description
1 polymer ?
#
loop_
_entity_poly.entity_id
_entity_poly.type
_entity_poly.pdbx_seq_one_letter_code
_entity_poly.pdbx_strand_id
1 'polypeptide(L)'
;MGTDACTEPYEPSNYKSYAYNEWGQLIEFNDSFGETASYTYYSDGLRASKTIGDNTTKYYYDGDNVINETLNNNNYATNVMGVNGYVSRRQNGTTGYLFKDAHGDVLSIYTSTSNKVADYTYDAWGEIRTQNESSSFENNPLRYYGQYYDYESNMTYLRARYYDSSIRRFISEDPAKDGSNWYAYCGNNPVMMFDPSGLAIYVPENQSIIIDYLNILTRDELYIDSNGYVKIKNYGMNTDDRSAGTELIYQLINNSNICTIKVSNKNETTYADINLASMSGVGTDTTINFIADYEKQDKVFVYDKNANVVEQKQPVQIALAHELIHSLRGMKGSRKKAGMGTNKMPGANNEYWRQEKFDTVGIDHIRDDGSYADAANWYFTENTIRREQGFYWRAKYA
;
A
#
# COMPACT_ATOMS: atom_id res chain seq x y z
N MET A 1 -0.69 63.49 -5.29
CA MET A 1 -1.54 62.34 -5.64
C MET A 1 -0.62 61.30 -6.24
N GLY A 2 -0.20 60.35 -5.42
CA GLY A 2 0.61 59.24 -5.89
C GLY A 2 -0.32 58.19 -6.49
N THR A 3 -0.06 57.81 -7.72
CA THR A 3 -0.70 56.63 -8.34
C THR A 3 0.00 55.42 -7.78
N ASP A 4 -0.68 54.67 -6.94
CA ASP A 4 -0.27 53.32 -6.58
C ASP A 4 -0.23 52.51 -7.87
N ALA A 5 0.96 52.15 -8.31
CA ALA A 5 1.17 51.13 -9.31
C ALA A 5 0.78 49.82 -8.67
N CYS A 6 -0.38 49.26 -9.11
CA CYS A 6 -0.66 47.85 -8.88
C CYS A 6 0.53 47.06 -9.41
N THR A 7 1.37 46.55 -8.53
CA THR A 7 2.36 45.56 -8.90
C THR A 7 1.60 44.34 -9.42
N GLU A 8 1.88 43.97 -10.68
CA GLU A 8 1.44 42.68 -11.24
C GLU A 8 1.72 41.59 -10.20
N PRO A 9 0.81 40.62 -10.02
CA PRO A 9 1.08 39.53 -9.13
C PRO A 9 2.39 38.86 -9.54
N TYR A 10 3.29 38.63 -8.59
CA TYR A 10 4.55 37.93 -8.79
C TYR A 10 4.22 36.49 -9.24
N GLU A 11 4.34 36.24 -10.54
CA GLU A 11 4.31 34.88 -11.08
C GLU A 11 5.69 34.26 -10.84
N PRO A 12 5.82 33.21 -10.05
CA PRO A 12 7.10 32.52 -9.83
C PRO A 12 7.63 32.06 -11.19
N SER A 13 8.89 32.31 -11.49
CA SER A 13 9.52 31.98 -12.76
C SER A 13 9.58 30.46 -13.07
N ASN A 14 9.34 29.61 -12.07
CA ASN A 14 9.30 28.16 -12.19
C ASN A 14 8.18 27.61 -11.29
N TYR A 15 7.05 27.23 -11.86
CA TYR A 15 5.98 26.56 -11.14
C TYR A 15 5.53 25.30 -11.88
N LYS A 16 5.02 24.34 -11.11
CA LYS A 16 4.27 23.18 -11.59
C LYS A 16 2.87 23.24 -10.99
N SER A 17 1.85 22.97 -11.77
CA SER A 17 0.47 22.88 -11.29
C SER A 17 -0.12 21.50 -11.59
N TYR A 18 -0.99 21.06 -10.70
CA TYR A 18 -1.58 19.73 -10.71
C TYR A 18 -3.07 19.84 -10.49
N ALA A 19 -3.87 19.17 -11.33
CA ALA A 19 -5.30 19.02 -11.09
C ALA A 19 -5.63 17.55 -10.80
N TYR A 20 -6.58 17.33 -9.89
CA TYR A 20 -6.99 16.00 -9.44
C TYR A 20 -8.48 15.82 -9.62
N ASN A 21 -8.93 14.58 -9.87
CA ASN A 21 -10.34 14.23 -9.85
C ASN A 21 -10.83 13.99 -8.39
N GLU A 22 -12.12 13.64 -8.24
CA GLU A 22 -12.74 13.37 -6.94
C GLU A 22 -12.11 12.20 -6.16
N TRP A 23 -11.40 11.30 -6.84
CA TRP A 23 -10.68 10.17 -6.24
C TRP A 23 -9.21 10.49 -5.92
N GLY A 24 -8.77 11.75 -6.08
CA GLY A 24 -7.39 12.16 -5.82
C GLY A 24 -6.39 11.73 -6.90
N GLN A 25 -6.85 11.27 -8.07
CA GLN A 25 -5.99 10.89 -9.18
C GLN A 25 -5.60 12.12 -10.00
N LEU A 26 -4.31 12.23 -10.36
CA LEU A 26 -3.79 13.32 -11.17
C LEU A 26 -4.40 13.27 -12.59
N ILE A 27 -5.16 14.28 -12.98
CA ILE A 27 -5.77 14.37 -14.32
C ILE A 27 -5.10 15.38 -15.23
N GLU A 28 -4.35 16.33 -14.68
CA GLU A 28 -3.66 17.35 -15.47
C GLU A 28 -2.37 17.79 -14.77
N PHE A 29 -1.34 18.00 -15.57
CA PHE A 29 -0.05 18.57 -15.19
C PHE A 29 0.27 19.72 -16.13
N ASN A 30 0.73 20.85 -15.59
CA ASN A 30 1.27 21.96 -16.38
C ASN A 30 2.48 22.55 -15.65
N ASP A 31 3.46 22.99 -16.41
CA ASP A 31 4.59 23.75 -15.89
C ASP A 31 4.76 25.13 -16.56
N SER A 32 5.62 25.94 -15.98
CA SER A 32 5.91 27.28 -16.49
C SER A 32 6.69 27.30 -17.81
N PHE A 33 7.18 26.15 -18.28
CA PHE A 33 7.89 26.01 -19.56
C PHE A 33 6.95 25.65 -20.72
N GLY A 34 5.65 25.45 -20.42
CA GLY A 34 4.62 25.11 -21.39
C GLY A 34 4.46 23.60 -21.61
N GLU A 35 5.12 22.76 -20.81
CA GLU A 35 4.85 21.33 -20.81
C GLU A 35 3.51 21.06 -20.15
N THR A 36 2.65 20.34 -20.86
CA THR A 36 1.31 19.97 -20.38
C THR A 36 1.04 18.50 -20.62
N ALA A 37 0.42 17.84 -19.67
CA ALA A 37 -0.03 16.44 -19.83
C ALA A 37 -1.41 16.25 -19.19
N SER A 38 -2.24 15.43 -19.80
CA SER A 38 -3.50 14.99 -19.21
C SER A 38 -3.55 13.48 -19.11
N TYR A 39 -4.27 13.00 -18.07
CA TYR A 39 -4.31 11.59 -17.73
C TYR A 39 -5.74 11.12 -17.54
N THR A 40 -6.03 9.89 -17.96
CA THR A 40 -7.30 9.22 -17.67
C THR A 40 -7.03 7.90 -16.98
N TYR A 41 -8.04 7.36 -16.29
CA TYR A 41 -7.91 6.16 -15.48
C TYR A 41 -9.02 5.16 -15.79
N TYR A 42 -8.71 3.88 -15.65
CA TYR A 42 -9.69 2.82 -15.61
C TYR A 42 -10.45 2.84 -14.27
N SER A 43 -11.53 2.09 -14.19
CA SER A 43 -12.35 1.99 -12.96
C SER A 43 -11.62 1.36 -11.77
N ASP A 44 -10.54 0.62 -12.01
CA ASP A 44 -9.67 0.02 -11.00
C ASP A 44 -8.55 0.98 -10.52
N GLY A 45 -8.53 2.22 -11.02
CA GLY A 45 -7.55 3.24 -10.64
C GLY A 45 -6.26 3.23 -11.44
N LEU A 46 -6.03 2.25 -12.32
CA LEU A 46 -4.85 2.23 -13.19
C LEU A 46 -4.96 3.28 -14.30
N ARG A 47 -3.85 3.90 -14.66
CA ARG A 47 -3.81 4.92 -15.71
C ARG A 47 -4.18 4.34 -17.07
N ALA A 48 -5.29 4.79 -17.66
CA ALA A 48 -5.76 4.33 -18.95
C ALA A 48 -5.04 5.02 -20.11
N SER A 49 -4.80 6.34 -19.98
CA SER A 49 -4.09 7.08 -21.01
C SER A 49 -3.29 8.26 -20.46
N LYS A 50 -2.32 8.71 -21.25
CA LYS A 50 -1.57 9.95 -21.09
C LYS A 50 -1.58 10.70 -22.42
N THR A 51 -1.90 11.99 -22.40
CA THR A 51 -1.89 12.85 -23.59
C THR A 51 -0.92 13.99 -23.39
N ILE A 52 0.01 14.19 -24.32
CA ILE A 52 0.97 15.31 -24.38
C ILE A 52 0.83 15.93 -25.76
N GLY A 53 0.39 17.19 -25.83
CA GLY A 53 0.04 17.82 -27.10
C GLY A 53 -0.98 16.97 -27.88
N ASP A 54 -0.67 16.62 -29.13
CA ASP A 54 -1.53 15.78 -29.99
C ASP A 54 -1.29 14.27 -29.80
N ASN A 55 -0.39 13.87 -28.91
CA ASN A 55 0.02 12.48 -28.74
C ASN A 55 -0.68 11.84 -27.53
N THR A 56 -1.52 10.85 -27.78
CA THR A 56 -2.17 10.05 -26.76
C THR A 56 -1.60 8.65 -26.69
N THR A 57 -0.96 8.32 -25.56
CA THR A 57 -0.52 6.96 -25.23
C THR A 57 -1.61 6.29 -24.40
N LYS A 58 -2.04 5.09 -24.79
CA LYS A 58 -2.94 4.24 -24.00
C LYS A 58 -2.18 3.04 -23.47
N TYR A 59 -2.52 2.64 -22.24
CA TYR A 59 -1.85 1.58 -21.50
C TYR A 59 -2.77 0.36 -21.36
N TYR A 60 -2.21 -0.83 -21.58
CA TYR A 60 -2.90 -2.10 -21.45
C TYR A 60 -2.15 -2.96 -20.45
N TYR A 61 -2.88 -3.55 -19.50
CA TYR A 61 -2.31 -4.19 -18.32
C TYR A 61 -2.55 -5.70 -18.31
N ASP A 62 -1.64 -6.40 -17.64
CA ASP A 62 -1.85 -7.73 -17.05
C ASP A 62 -1.62 -7.58 -15.54
N GLY A 63 -2.69 -7.72 -14.75
CA GLY A 63 -2.72 -7.21 -13.38
C GLY A 63 -2.38 -5.72 -13.35
N ASP A 64 -1.37 -5.33 -12.59
CA ASP A 64 -0.92 -3.93 -12.46
C ASP A 64 0.24 -3.57 -13.40
N ASN A 65 0.64 -4.48 -14.26
CA ASN A 65 1.81 -4.31 -15.10
C ASN A 65 1.40 -3.94 -16.52
N VAL A 66 1.95 -2.86 -17.04
CA VAL A 66 1.71 -2.47 -18.44
C VAL A 66 2.41 -3.46 -19.37
N ILE A 67 1.63 -4.24 -20.11
CA ILE A 67 2.17 -5.20 -21.10
C ILE A 67 2.22 -4.63 -22.52
N ASN A 68 1.36 -3.67 -22.82
CA ASN A 68 1.34 -3.05 -24.13
C ASN A 68 0.97 -1.57 -24.06
N GLU A 69 1.49 -0.79 -25.01
CA GLU A 69 1.18 0.63 -25.17
C GLU A 69 0.83 0.91 -26.64
N THR A 70 -0.16 1.78 -26.84
CA THR A 70 -0.42 2.33 -28.18
C THR A 70 -0.22 3.84 -28.15
N LEU A 71 0.35 4.39 -29.21
CA LEU A 71 0.46 5.81 -29.46
C LEU A 71 -0.47 6.19 -30.62
N ASN A 72 -1.42 7.08 -30.37
CA ASN A 72 -2.44 7.49 -31.34
C ASN A 72 -3.14 6.27 -31.99
N ASN A 73 -3.47 5.26 -31.17
CA ASN A 73 -4.08 3.97 -31.52
C ASN A 73 -3.20 3.01 -32.35
N ASN A 74 -1.93 3.33 -32.58
CA ASN A 74 -0.98 2.40 -33.20
C ASN A 74 -0.14 1.72 -32.13
N ASN A 75 0.20 0.44 -32.33
CA ASN A 75 1.06 -0.28 -31.39
C ASN A 75 2.42 0.42 -31.29
N TYR A 76 2.79 0.83 -30.07
CA TYR A 76 3.99 1.63 -29.82
C TYR A 76 5.06 0.84 -29.07
N ALA A 77 4.66 0.18 -27.97
CA ALA A 77 5.59 -0.59 -27.17
C ALA A 77 4.94 -1.82 -26.54
N THR A 78 5.75 -2.84 -26.27
CA THR A 78 5.35 -4.08 -25.60
C THR A 78 6.38 -4.44 -24.54
N ASN A 79 5.94 -4.78 -23.35
CA ASN A 79 6.79 -5.19 -22.26
C ASN A 79 6.60 -6.68 -21.96
N VAL A 80 7.67 -7.34 -21.53
CA VAL A 80 7.63 -8.73 -21.08
C VAL A 80 8.01 -8.78 -19.61
N MET A 81 7.16 -9.46 -18.85
CA MET A 81 7.36 -9.68 -17.42
C MET A 81 8.14 -10.96 -17.17
N GLY A 82 9.00 -10.93 -16.16
CA GLY A 82 9.64 -12.09 -15.55
C GLY A 82 9.29 -12.18 -14.07
N VAL A 83 9.93 -13.10 -13.35
CA VAL A 83 9.68 -13.32 -11.91
C VAL A 83 9.95 -12.05 -11.07
N ASN A 84 10.94 -11.24 -11.50
CA ASN A 84 11.38 -10.04 -10.78
C ASN A 84 11.02 -8.76 -11.56
N GLY A 85 9.80 -8.65 -12.08
CA GLY A 85 9.33 -7.48 -12.83
C GLY A 85 9.75 -7.50 -14.32
N TYR A 86 9.74 -6.36 -14.97
CA TYR A 86 10.03 -6.25 -16.40
C TYR A 86 11.41 -6.78 -16.77
N VAL A 87 11.50 -7.63 -17.79
CA VAL A 87 12.76 -8.23 -18.30
C VAL A 87 13.12 -7.70 -19.69
N SER A 88 12.14 -7.32 -20.51
CA SER A 88 12.39 -6.70 -21.81
C SER A 88 11.28 -5.74 -22.21
N ARG A 89 11.63 -4.79 -23.04
CA ARG A 89 10.73 -3.84 -23.71
C ARG A 89 11.05 -3.82 -25.20
N ARG A 90 10.03 -3.86 -26.03
CA ARG A 90 10.12 -3.58 -27.45
C ARG A 90 9.52 -2.20 -27.69
N GLN A 91 10.32 -1.30 -28.27
CA GLN A 91 9.92 0.08 -28.58
C GLN A 91 10.55 0.46 -29.93
N ASN A 92 9.81 1.17 -30.77
CA ASN A 92 10.27 1.61 -32.08
C ASN A 92 10.90 0.47 -32.91
N GLY A 93 10.31 -0.74 -32.85
CA GLY A 93 10.80 -1.92 -33.60
C GLY A 93 12.02 -2.61 -32.99
N THR A 94 12.67 -2.04 -31.97
CA THR A 94 13.84 -2.59 -31.28
C THR A 94 13.43 -3.27 -29.98
N THR A 95 13.95 -4.47 -29.71
CA THR A 95 13.79 -5.16 -28.43
C THR A 95 15.04 -4.94 -27.58
N GLY A 96 14.84 -4.40 -26.38
CA GLY A 96 15.87 -4.22 -25.37
C GLY A 96 15.60 -5.08 -24.14
N TYR A 97 16.65 -5.63 -23.57
CA TYR A 97 16.66 -6.42 -22.34
C TYR A 97 17.16 -5.55 -21.18
N LEU A 98 16.41 -5.53 -20.09
CA LEU A 98 16.67 -4.67 -18.95
C LEU A 98 17.68 -5.31 -18.01
N PHE A 99 18.71 -4.57 -17.66
CA PHE A 99 19.66 -4.91 -16.60
C PHE A 99 19.39 -4.01 -15.41
N LYS A 100 19.07 -4.65 -14.30
CA LYS A 100 18.65 -4.00 -13.04
C LYS A 100 19.61 -4.34 -11.92
N ASP A 101 19.71 -3.47 -10.93
CA ASP A 101 20.39 -3.76 -9.68
C ASP A 101 19.50 -4.58 -8.71
N ALA A 102 20.00 -4.78 -7.48
CA ALA A 102 19.27 -5.51 -6.44
C ALA A 102 18.05 -4.77 -5.92
N HIS A 103 18.00 -3.44 -6.08
CA HIS A 103 16.86 -2.61 -5.74
C HIS A 103 15.76 -2.64 -6.82
N GLY A 104 16.09 -3.13 -8.04
CA GLY A 104 15.17 -3.19 -9.18
C GLY A 104 15.29 -2.00 -10.13
N ASP A 105 16.24 -1.10 -9.90
CA ASP A 105 16.49 0.06 -10.75
C ASP A 105 17.05 -0.38 -12.11
N VAL A 106 16.47 0.12 -13.20
CA VAL A 106 16.98 -0.15 -14.55
C VAL A 106 18.25 0.65 -14.75
N LEU A 107 19.39 -0.03 -14.75
CA LEU A 107 20.70 0.60 -14.95
C LEU A 107 21.08 0.68 -16.42
N SER A 108 20.72 -0.31 -17.22
CA SER A 108 21.03 -0.32 -18.65
C SER A 108 20.09 -1.24 -19.43
N ILE A 109 19.98 -0.96 -20.73
CA ILE A 109 19.20 -1.76 -21.67
C ILE A 109 20.08 -2.14 -22.86
N TYR A 110 20.10 -3.44 -23.19
CA TYR A 110 20.87 -3.97 -24.30
C TYR A 110 19.98 -4.71 -25.30
N THR A 111 20.33 -4.63 -26.58
CA THR A 111 19.73 -5.48 -27.63
C THR A 111 20.25 -6.90 -27.53
N SER A 112 19.62 -7.84 -28.27
CA SER A 112 20.13 -9.23 -28.43
C SER A 112 21.53 -9.32 -29.06
N THR A 113 21.97 -8.27 -29.74
CA THR A 113 23.31 -8.16 -30.33
C THR A 113 24.30 -7.44 -29.39
N SER A 114 23.96 -7.30 -28.13
CA SER A 114 24.78 -6.68 -27.08
C SER A 114 25.10 -5.19 -27.30
N ASN A 115 24.31 -4.49 -28.15
CA ASN A 115 24.41 -3.05 -28.26
C ASN A 115 23.65 -2.40 -27.08
N LYS A 116 24.31 -1.51 -26.33
CA LYS A 116 23.67 -0.72 -25.31
C LYS A 116 22.81 0.35 -25.96
N VAL A 117 21.52 0.38 -25.62
CA VAL A 117 20.52 1.31 -26.19
C VAL A 117 20.01 2.32 -25.17
N ALA A 118 20.22 2.06 -23.89
CA ALA A 118 20.00 3.03 -22.81
C ALA A 118 20.88 2.72 -21.60
N ASP A 119 21.25 3.76 -20.84
CA ASP A 119 21.83 3.63 -19.49
C ASP A 119 21.43 4.79 -18.60
N TYR A 120 21.32 4.47 -17.29
CA TYR A 120 20.88 5.40 -16.25
C TYR A 120 21.68 5.23 -14.97
N THR A 121 21.86 6.34 -14.24
CA THR A 121 22.28 6.30 -12.84
C THR A 121 21.34 7.17 -12.01
N TYR A 122 21.15 6.77 -10.76
CA TYR A 122 20.22 7.42 -9.85
C TYR A 122 20.92 7.80 -8.54
N ASP A 123 20.35 8.74 -7.82
CA ASP A 123 20.66 8.86 -6.40
C ASP A 123 19.78 7.91 -5.58
N ALA A 124 19.97 7.93 -4.25
CA ALA A 124 19.22 7.08 -3.33
C ALA A 124 17.68 7.30 -3.38
N TRP A 125 17.22 8.43 -3.91
CA TRP A 125 15.81 8.78 -4.03
C TRP A 125 15.23 8.55 -5.43
N GLY A 126 16.03 7.98 -6.32
CA GLY A 126 15.61 7.72 -7.71
C GLY A 126 15.70 8.93 -8.63
N GLU A 127 16.31 10.05 -8.16
CA GLU A 127 16.59 11.17 -9.04
C GLU A 127 17.65 10.78 -10.05
N ILE A 128 17.36 10.99 -11.33
CA ILE A 128 18.26 10.59 -12.42
C ILE A 128 19.49 11.49 -12.40
N ARG A 129 20.66 10.92 -12.25
CA ARG A 129 21.97 11.61 -12.26
C ARG A 129 22.58 11.63 -13.64
N THR A 130 22.45 10.53 -14.39
CA THR A 130 22.85 10.46 -15.79
C THR A 130 21.83 9.62 -16.57
N GLN A 131 21.58 10.02 -17.81
CA GLN A 131 20.82 9.21 -18.76
C GLN A 131 21.42 9.33 -20.14
N ASN A 132 21.52 8.19 -20.82
CA ASN A 132 21.85 8.14 -22.23
C ASN A 132 20.86 7.18 -22.91
N GLU A 133 20.24 7.61 -23.98
CA GLU A 133 19.25 6.83 -24.73
C GLU A 133 19.54 6.95 -26.22
N SER A 134 19.50 5.82 -26.91
CA SER A 134 19.48 5.82 -28.38
C SER A 134 18.10 6.24 -28.89
N SER A 135 18.01 6.66 -30.14
CA SER A 135 16.74 7.05 -30.76
C SER A 135 15.68 5.92 -30.74
N SER A 136 16.09 4.65 -30.68
CA SER A 136 15.15 3.53 -30.55
C SER A 136 14.56 3.35 -29.14
N PHE A 137 15.20 3.92 -28.12
CA PHE A 137 14.77 3.90 -26.72
C PHE A 137 14.59 5.28 -26.11
N GLU A 138 14.48 6.32 -26.94
CA GLU A 138 14.17 7.65 -26.51
C GLU A 138 12.87 7.67 -25.68
N ASN A 139 12.92 8.37 -24.55
CA ASN A 139 11.82 8.44 -23.58
C ASN A 139 11.38 7.06 -23.05
N ASN A 140 12.31 6.11 -22.87
CA ASN A 140 12.00 4.87 -22.19
C ASN A 140 11.44 5.16 -20.80
N PRO A 141 10.22 4.67 -20.47
CA PRO A 141 9.61 4.96 -19.17
C PRO A 141 10.11 4.05 -18.04
N LEU A 142 10.65 2.86 -18.35
CA LEU A 142 11.06 1.91 -17.31
C LEU A 142 12.40 2.32 -16.70
N ARG A 143 12.38 2.86 -15.47
CA ARG A 143 13.57 3.45 -14.81
C ARG A 143 13.72 3.02 -13.37
N TYR A 144 13.65 3.95 -12.41
CA TYR A 144 13.80 3.72 -10.97
C TYR A 144 12.80 2.65 -10.50
N TYR A 145 13.29 1.64 -9.85
CA TYR A 145 12.51 0.47 -9.42
C TYR A 145 11.71 -0.21 -10.57
N GLY A 146 12.14 -0.03 -11.83
CA GLY A 146 11.41 -0.52 -13.01
C GLY A 146 10.03 0.12 -13.20
N GLN A 147 9.73 1.22 -12.53
CA GLN A 147 8.46 1.92 -12.62
C GLN A 147 8.42 2.90 -13.79
N TYR A 148 7.20 3.33 -14.13
CA TYR A 148 6.96 4.25 -15.25
C TYR A 148 7.33 5.68 -14.87
N TYR A 149 8.39 6.19 -15.48
CA TYR A 149 8.81 7.59 -15.40
C TYR A 149 8.17 8.41 -16.51
N ASP A 150 7.56 9.51 -16.16
CA ASP A 150 6.95 10.46 -17.07
C ASP A 150 7.91 11.64 -17.27
N TYR A 151 8.52 11.70 -18.46
CA TYR A 151 9.60 12.64 -18.76
C TYR A 151 9.12 14.11 -18.83
N GLU A 152 7.85 14.34 -19.20
CA GLU A 152 7.25 15.67 -19.26
C GLU A 152 7.12 16.32 -17.88
N SER A 153 6.85 15.53 -16.86
CA SER A 153 6.66 16.01 -15.48
C SER A 153 7.84 15.74 -14.56
N ASN A 154 8.78 14.88 -15.00
CA ASN A 154 9.88 14.34 -14.21
C ASN A 154 9.39 13.57 -12.97
N MET A 155 8.27 12.88 -13.08
CA MET A 155 7.68 12.10 -11.99
C MET A 155 7.63 10.60 -12.32
N THR A 156 7.67 9.79 -11.29
CA THR A 156 7.45 8.35 -11.39
C THR A 156 6.00 8.01 -11.04
N TYR A 157 5.31 7.34 -11.96
CA TYR A 157 3.96 6.83 -11.75
C TYR A 157 4.01 5.54 -10.94
N LEU A 158 3.57 5.59 -9.71
CA LEU A 158 3.47 4.47 -8.78
C LEU A 158 1.99 4.05 -8.60
N ARG A 159 1.25 3.95 -9.68
CA ARG A 159 -0.17 3.57 -9.78
C ARG A 159 -1.11 4.48 -8.98
N ALA A 160 -1.17 4.31 -7.66
CA ALA A 160 -2.03 5.13 -6.81
C ALA A 160 -1.59 6.60 -6.71
N ARG A 161 -0.30 6.87 -6.84
CA ARG A 161 0.28 8.21 -6.67
C ARG A 161 1.43 8.47 -7.65
N TYR A 162 1.75 9.74 -7.81
CA TYR A 162 2.95 10.18 -8.52
C TYR A 162 4.03 10.58 -7.51
N TYR A 163 5.23 10.10 -7.73
CA TYR A 163 6.40 10.38 -6.92
C TYR A 163 7.33 11.33 -7.66
N ASP A 164 7.67 12.45 -7.02
CA ASP A 164 8.67 13.42 -7.51
C ASP A 164 9.97 13.20 -6.73
N SER A 165 10.97 12.62 -7.40
CA SER A 165 12.28 12.32 -6.80
C SER A 165 13.07 13.58 -6.46
N SER A 166 12.84 14.71 -7.15
CA SER A 166 13.53 15.98 -6.92
C SER A 166 13.18 16.59 -5.55
N ILE A 167 11.93 16.41 -5.11
CA ILE A 167 11.46 16.83 -3.78
C ILE A 167 11.34 15.66 -2.80
N ARG A 168 11.61 14.41 -3.26
CA ARG A 168 11.64 13.19 -2.47
C ARG A 168 10.30 12.85 -1.82
N ARG A 169 9.20 13.14 -2.51
CA ARG A 169 7.84 13.04 -1.98
C ARG A 169 6.84 12.61 -3.06
N PHE A 170 5.73 12.08 -2.59
CA PHE A 170 4.51 12.04 -3.40
C PHE A 170 3.97 13.46 -3.59
N ILE A 171 3.35 13.72 -4.75
CA ILE A 171 2.73 15.03 -5.06
C ILE A 171 1.27 15.13 -4.60
N SER A 172 0.69 14.02 -4.13
CA SER A 172 -0.65 13.96 -3.55
C SER A 172 -0.61 13.35 -2.15
N GLU A 173 -1.61 13.67 -1.35
CA GLU A 173 -1.79 13.06 -0.03
C GLU A 173 -1.96 11.55 -0.15
N ASP A 174 -1.52 10.84 0.87
CA ASP A 174 -1.83 9.43 1.01
C ASP A 174 -3.36 9.26 1.13
N PRO A 175 -4.01 8.50 0.21
CA PRO A 175 -5.43 8.22 0.33
C PRO A 175 -5.80 7.57 1.68
N ALA A 176 -4.89 6.77 2.25
CA ALA A 176 -5.05 6.14 3.56
C ALA A 176 -4.82 7.13 4.73
N LYS A 177 -4.27 8.33 4.46
CA LYS A 177 -3.91 9.35 5.46
C LYS A 177 -3.10 8.79 6.62
N ASP A 178 -2.19 7.85 6.31
CA ASP A 178 -1.41 7.17 7.32
C ASP A 178 -0.22 7.98 7.82
N GLY A 179 0.03 7.89 9.13
CA GLY A 179 1.11 8.61 9.78
C GLY A 179 0.92 10.12 9.85
N SER A 180 1.98 10.83 10.24
CA SER A 180 2.00 12.30 10.38
C SER A 180 2.42 13.03 9.10
N ASN A 181 2.90 12.32 8.08
CA ASN A 181 3.36 12.88 6.81
C ASN A 181 2.82 12.07 5.63
N TRP A 182 1.69 12.47 5.09
CA TRP A 182 0.97 11.79 4.00
C TRP A 182 1.65 11.89 2.63
N TYR A 183 2.75 12.61 2.54
CA TYR A 183 3.53 12.77 1.31
C TYR A 183 4.86 11.98 1.34
N ALA A 184 5.17 11.31 2.48
CA ALA A 184 6.45 10.61 2.61
C ALA A 184 6.54 9.41 1.67
N TYR A 185 7.65 9.30 0.94
CA TYR A 185 8.01 8.11 0.17
C TYR A 185 8.87 7.19 1.03
N CYS A 186 8.52 5.90 1.10
CA CYS A 186 9.27 4.86 1.80
C CYS A 186 9.65 5.23 3.25
N GLY A 187 8.77 5.92 4.00
CA GLY A 187 9.07 6.37 5.36
C GLY A 187 10.34 7.22 5.49
N ASN A 188 10.76 7.90 4.41
CA ASN A 188 12.04 8.61 4.26
C ASN A 188 13.30 7.69 4.25
N ASN A 189 13.16 6.42 3.92
CA ASN A 189 14.28 5.47 3.81
C ASN A 189 14.23 4.67 2.49
N PRO A 190 14.42 5.31 1.32
CA PRO A 190 14.28 4.68 0.01
C PRO A 190 15.41 3.69 -0.33
N VAL A 191 16.52 3.68 0.43
CA VAL A 191 17.62 2.73 0.24
C VAL A 191 17.28 1.34 0.77
N MET A 192 16.47 1.28 1.85
CA MET A 192 16.11 0.02 2.52
C MET A 192 14.67 -0.39 2.24
N MET A 193 13.86 0.52 1.71
CA MET A 193 12.44 0.31 1.46
C MET A 193 12.12 0.73 0.02
N PHE A 194 11.13 0.05 -0.56
CA PHE A 194 10.55 0.40 -1.85
C PHE A 194 9.04 0.21 -1.78
N ASP A 195 8.33 0.99 -2.55
CA ASP A 195 6.88 0.85 -2.71
C ASP A 195 6.59 0.30 -4.13
N PRO A 196 6.49 -1.03 -4.29
CA PRO A 196 6.36 -1.63 -5.62
C PRO A 196 4.99 -1.39 -6.27
N SER A 197 3.97 -1.09 -5.47
CA SER A 197 2.60 -1.04 -5.97
C SER A 197 1.66 -0.19 -5.12
N GLY A 198 2.11 0.33 -3.98
CA GLY A 198 1.21 0.86 -2.95
C GLY A 198 0.28 -0.21 -2.36
N LEU A 199 0.66 -1.51 -2.38
CA LEU A 199 -0.22 -2.63 -2.07
C LEU A 199 0.52 -3.64 -1.21
N ALA A 200 0.00 -3.91 -0.02
CA ALA A 200 0.78 -4.53 1.03
C ALA A 200 0.28 -5.88 1.56
N ILE A 201 -0.75 -6.51 1.00
CA ILE A 201 -1.13 -7.89 1.39
C ILE A 201 -0.66 -8.87 0.33
N TYR A 202 0.24 -9.78 0.72
CA TYR A 202 0.80 -10.82 -0.12
C TYR A 202 0.38 -12.22 0.34
N VAL A 203 -0.11 -13.04 -0.58
CA VAL A 203 -0.60 -14.40 -0.34
C VAL A 203 0.12 -15.37 -1.26
N PRO A 204 1.22 -16.00 -0.81
CA PRO A 204 2.02 -16.89 -1.65
C PRO A 204 1.34 -18.21 -1.99
N GLU A 205 0.46 -18.71 -1.12
CA GLU A 205 -0.18 -20.01 -1.23
C GLU A 205 -1.58 -20.03 -0.59
N ASN A 206 -2.40 -21.05 -0.85
CA ASN A 206 -3.76 -21.17 -0.32
C ASN A 206 -4.66 -19.96 -0.63
N GLN A 207 -4.46 -19.35 -1.79
CA GLN A 207 -5.07 -18.08 -2.20
C GLN A 207 -6.60 -18.10 -2.13
N SER A 208 -7.24 -19.19 -2.59
CA SER A 208 -8.70 -19.32 -2.56
C SER A 208 -9.28 -19.28 -1.15
N ILE A 209 -8.63 -19.92 -0.19
CA ILE A 209 -9.09 -19.95 1.20
C ILE A 209 -8.92 -18.59 1.86
N ILE A 210 -7.76 -17.95 1.63
CA ILE A 210 -7.43 -16.67 2.25
C ILE A 210 -8.32 -15.56 1.70
N ILE A 211 -8.51 -15.50 0.38
CA ILE A 211 -9.34 -14.47 -0.23
C ILE A 211 -10.80 -14.56 0.20
N ASP A 212 -11.32 -15.76 0.41
CA ASP A 212 -12.68 -15.95 0.91
C ASP A 212 -12.85 -15.35 2.32
N TYR A 213 -11.90 -15.58 3.23
CA TYR A 213 -11.96 -14.98 4.56
C TYR A 213 -11.74 -13.47 4.55
N LEU A 214 -10.88 -12.95 3.68
CA LEU A 214 -10.70 -11.49 3.53
C LEU A 214 -11.97 -10.83 3.01
N ASN A 215 -12.65 -11.43 2.02
CA ASN A 215 -13.92 -10.93 1.47
C ASN A 215 -15.06 -10.95 2.50
N ILE A 216 -15.02 -11.83 3.52
CA ILE A 216 -16.00 -11.78 4.62
C ILE A 216 -15.79 -10.55 5.50
N LEU A 217 -14.56 -10.06 5.64
CA LEU A 217 -14.24 -8.95 6.54
C LEU A 217 -14.56 -7.58 5.95
N THR A 218 -14.60 -7.44 4.63
CA THR A 218 -14.80 -6.15 3.95
C THR A 218 -16.11 -6.07 3.16
N ARG A 219 -16.56 -4.86 2.86
CA ARG A 219 -17.64 -4.61 1.89
C ARG A 219 -17.17 -4.65 0.45
N ASP A 220 -15.85 -4.55 0.23
CA ASP A 220 -15.26 -4.56 -1.09
C ASP A 220 -15.14 -5.98 -1.63
N GLU A 221 -15.16 -6.12 -2.96
CA GLU A 221 -14.82 -7.37 -3.62
C GLU A 221 -13.30 -7.40 -3.85
N LEU A 222 -12.63 -8.34 -3.20
CA LEU A 222 -11.19 -8.54 -3.32
C LEU A 222 -10.87 -9.66 -4.29
N TYR A 223 -9.71 -9.58 -4.93
CA TYR A 223 -9.10 -10.68 -5.67
C TYR A 223 -7.59 -10.74 -5.40
N ILE A 224 -6.96 -11.85 -5.78
CA ILE A 224 -5.50 -11.98 -5.73
C ILE A 224 -5.00 -11.97 -7.17
N ASP A 225 -4.04 -11.09 -7.46
CA ASP A 225 -3.44 -10.97 -8.78
C ASP A 225 -2.48 -12.14 -9.10
N SER A 226 -1.97 -12.21 -10.34
CA SER A 226 -1.05 -13.25 -10.79
C SER A 226 0.27 -13.31 -10.01
N ASN A 227 0.63 -12.23 -9.30
CA ASN A 227 1.83 -12.13 -8.47
C ASN A 227 1.56 -12.49 -7.00
N GLY A 228 0.32 -12.78 -6.61
CA GLY A 228 -0.05 -13.15 -5.25
C GLY A 228 -0.47 -11.99 -4.35
N TYR A 229 -0.65 -10.78 -4.89
CA TYR A 229 -1.08 -9.63 -4.09
C TYR A 229 -2.59 -9.46 -4.06
N VAL A 230 -3.13 -9.12 -2.90
CA VAL A 230 -4.55 -8.81 -2.71
C VAL A 230 -4.87 -7.44 -3.26
N LYS A 231 -5.90 -7.35 -4.08
CA LYS A 231 -6.40 -6.16 -4.76
C LYS A 231 -7.88 -5.96 -4.52
N ILE A 232 -8.34 -4.73 -4.63
CA ILE A 232 -9.77 -4.41 -4.63
C ILE A 232 -10.25 -4.42 -6.08
N LYS A 233 -11.23 -5.29 -6.37
CA LYS A 233 -11.86 -5.39 -7.68
C LYS A 233 -13.02 -4.41 -7.82
N ASN A 234 -13.85 -4.34 -6.77
CA ASN A 234 -15.01 -3.45 -6.73
C ASN A 234 -15.19 -2.91 -5.31
N TYR A 235 -15.39 -1.60 -5.18
CA TYR A 235 -15.61 -0.94 -3.89
C TYR A 235 -17.07 -1.02 -3.45
N GLY A 236 -17.30 -1.30 -2.17
CA GLY A 236 -18.60 -1.17 -1.52
C GLY A 236 -19.70 -2.06 -2.09
N MET A 237 -19.40 -3.22 -2.62
CA MET A 237 -20.38 -4.14 -3.23
C MET A 237 -21.41 -4.70 -2.23
N ASN A 238 -21.04 -4.81 -0.96
CA ASN A 238 -21.93 -5.24 0.11
C ASN A 238 -22.50 -4.03 0.85
N THR A 239 -23.78 -4.05 1.14
CA THR A 239 -24.52 -2.92 1.76
C THR A 239 -24.58 -2.98 3.28
N ASP A 240 -24.00 -4.00 3.89
CA ASP A 240 -23.96 -4.19 5.34
C ASP A 240 -22.89 -3.32 6.04
N ASP A 241 -23.00 -3.18 7.36
CA ASP A 241 -22.09 -2.35 8.15
C ASP A 241 -20.79 -3.10 8.50
N ARG A 242 -19.88 -3.22 7.52
CA ARG A 242 -18.51 -3.75 7.70
C ARG A 242 -17.44 -2.67 7.55
N SER A 243 -17.70 -1.49 8.08
CA SER A 243 -16.84 -0.31 7.88
C SER A 243 -15.44 -0.47 8.46
N ALA A 244 -15.31 -1.04 9.67
CA ALA A 244 -13.99 -1.23 10.31
C ALA A 244 -13.18 -2.32 9.61
N GLY A 245 -13.80 -3.44 9.22
CA GLY A 245 -13.13 -4.48 8.45
C GLY A 245 -12.69 -3.98 7.07
N THR A 246 -13.53 -3.19 6.39
CA THR A 246 -13.21 -2.58 5.11
C THR A 246 -12.01 -1.65 5.22
N GLU A 247 -12.02 -0.76 6.20
CA GLU A 247 -10.94 0.19 6.43
C GLU A 247 -9.64 -0.52 6.87
N LEU A 248 -9.73 -1.57 7.70
CA LEU A 248 -8.57 -2.38 8.07
C LEU A 248 -7.89 -3.00 6.83
N ILE A 249 -8.67 -3.65 5.96
CA ILE A 249 -8.17 -4.24 4.72
C ILE A 249 -7.60 -3.16 3.79
N TYR A 250 -8.31 -2.05 3.64
CA TYR A 250 -7.86 -0.92 2.82
C TYR A 250 -6.50 -0.36 3.30
N GLN A 251 -6.33 -0.15 4.61
CA GLN A 251 -5.08 0.35 5.17
C GLN A 251 -3.93 -0.67 5.06
N LEU A 252 -4.22 -1.96 5.12
CA LEU A 252 -3.22 -3.00 4.88
C LEU A 252 -2.80 -3.06 3.41
N ILE A 253 -3.77 -2.99 2.49
CA ILE A 253 -3.49 -3.00 1.05
C ILE A 253 -2.62 -1.79 0.65
N ASN A 254 -2.89 -0.63 1.22
CA ASN A 254 -2.22 0.63 0.85
C ASN A 254 -1.01 0.97 1.76
N ASN A 255 -0.41 0.00 2.43
CA ASN A 255 0.77 0.23 3.28
C ASN A 255 2.06 -0.03 2.50
N SER A 256 3.14 0.70 2.83
CA SER A 256 4.46 0.51 2.22
C SER A 256 5.19 -0.75 2.68
N ASN A 257 4.82 -1.31 3.84
CA ASN A 257 5.33 -2.58 4.34
C ASN A 257 4.41 -3.73 3.94
N ILE A 258 4.94 -4.93 3.74
CA ILE A 258 4.20 -6.08 3.24
C ILE A 258 3.63 -6.92 4.38
N CYS A 259 2.34 -7.24 4.31
CA CYS A 259 1.68 -8.25 5.14
C CYS A 259 1.59 -9.57 4.37
N THR A 260 2.42 -10.54 4.68
CA THR A 260 2.33 -11.88 4.10
C THR A 260 1.36 -12.74 4.91
N ILE A 261 0.36 -13.37 4.25
CA ILE A 261 -0.60 -14.24 4.93
C ILE A 261 -0.39 -15.70 4.52
N LYS A 262 -0.29 -16.60 5.51
CA LYS A 262 -0.09 -18.04 5.32
C LYS A 262 -1.06 -18.85 6.18
N VAL A 263 -1.58 -19.95 5.63
CA VAL A 263 -2.31 -20.95 6.42
C VAL A 263 -1.31 -21.79 7.24
N SER A 264 -1.62 -22.00 8.50
CA SER A 264 -0.72 -22.60 9.49
C SER A 264 -1.51 -23.43 10.53
N ASN A 265 -0.82 -23.95 11.53
CA ASN A 265 -1.40 -24.62 12.69
C ASN A 265 -1.44 -23.73 13.95
N LYS A 266 -1.19 -22.43 13.81
CA LYS A 266 -1.25 -21.45 14.90
C LYS A 266 -1.68 -20.09 14.35
N ASN A 267 -2.28 -19.26 15.21
CA ASN A 267 -2.59 -17.87 14.94
C ASN A 267 -1.48 -17.01 15.57
N GLU A 268 -0.69 -16.34 14.73
CA GLU A 268 0.35 -15.43 15.20
C GLU A 268 0.79 -14.46 14.10
N THR A 269 1.15 -13.26 14.49
CA THR A 269 1.84 -12.29 13.63
C THR A 269 3.30 -12.19 14.03
N THR A 270 4.18 -12.36 13.06
CA THR A 270 5.62 -12.16 13.20
C THR A 270 6.06 -10.89 12.44
N TYR A 271 7.18 -10.32 12.85
CA TYR A 271 7.68 -9.04 12.34
C TYR A 271 9.09 -9.26 11.79
N ALA A 272 9.39 -8.73 10.61
CA ALA A 272 10.72 -8.83 10.01
C ALA A 272 11.77 -8.13 10.90
N ASP A 273 11.41 -6.97 11.49
CA ASP A 273 12.17 -6.32 12.56
C ASP A 273 11.24 -5.84 13.69
N ILE A 274 11.38 -6.45 14.84
CA ILE A 274 10.55 -6.16 16.03
C ILE A 274 10.76 -4.75 16.60
N ASN A 275 11.94 -4.15 16.38
CA ASN A 275 12.22 -2.79 16.83
C ASN A 275 11.54 -1.78 15.90
N LEU A 276 11.63 -1.96 14.58
CA LEU A 276 10.95 -1.14 13.59
C LEU A 276 9.44 -1.22 13.75
N ALA A 277 8.88 -2.39 14.08
CA ALA A 277 7.46 -2.57 14.37
C ALA A 277 6.93 -1.68 15.51
N SER A 278 7.82 -1.12 16.33
CA SER A 278 7.51 -0.21 17.44
C SER A 278 8.07 1.20 17.22
N MET A 279 8.52 1.51 16.01
CA MET A 279 9.10 2.80 15.63
C MET A 279 8.10 3.58 14.78
N SER A 280 7.42 4.54 15.41
CA SER A 280 6.31 5.29 14.79
C SER A 280 6.69 5.88 13.42
N GLY A 281 5.85 5.60 12.42
CA GLY A 281 6.01 6.07 11.04
C GLY A 281 7.06 5.32 10.22
N VAL A 282 7.71 4.28 10.78
CA VAL A 282 8.67 3.43 10.05
C VAL A 282 8.04 2.07 9.78
N GLY A 283 7.68 1.33 10.84
CA GLY A 283 7.11 -0.01 10.70
C GLY A 283 8.04 -1.04 10.10
N THR A 284 7.51 -2.22 9.77
CA THR A 284 8.24 -3.34 9.17
C THR A 284 7.28 -4.29 8.48
N ASP A 285 7.77 -5.07 7.54
CA ASP A 285 7.04 -6.21 6.98
C ASP A 285 6.60 -7.18 8.06
N THR A 286 5.46 -7.82 7.84
CA THR A 286 4.86 -8.76 8.77
C THR A 286 4.50 -10.07 8.07
N THR A 287 4.45 -11.15 8.85
CA THR A 287 3.89 -12.41 8.38
C THR A 287 2.83 -12.89 9.36
N ILE A 288 1.63 -13.09 8.85
CA ILE A 288 0.52 -13.70 9.55
C ILE A 288 0.51 -15.19 9.23
N ASN A 289 0.61 -16.00 10.27
CA ASN A 289 0.27 -17.41 10.24
C ASN A 289 -1.11 -17.58 10.89
N PHE A 290 -2.08 -18.21 10.23
CA PHE A 290 -3.40 -18.37 10.82
C PHE A 290 -3.98 -19.77 10.55
N ILE A 291 -4.84 -20.21 11.47
CA ILE A 291 -5.52 -21.49 11.37
C ILE A 291 -6.80 -21.30 10.53
N ALA A 292 -6.87 -21.92 9.35
CA ALA A 292 -8.06 -21.85 8.50
C ALA A 292 -9.16 -22.87 8.90
N ASP A 293 -8.83 -23.84 9.75
CA ASP A 293 -9.75 -24.88 10.21
C ASP A 293 -10.44 -24.44 11.51
N TYR A 294 -11.76 -24.24 11.46
CA TYR A 294 -12.56 -23.83 12.63
C TYR A 294 -12.41 -24.79 13.80
N GLU A 295 -12.30 -26.11 13.56
CA GLU A 295 -12.21 -27.10 14.63
C GLU A 295 -10.90 -27.01 15.43
N LYS A 296 -9.88 -26.43 14.81
CA LYS A 296 -8.55 -26.20 15.43
C LYS A 296 -8.40 -24.83 16.05
N GLN A 297 -9.39 -23.94 15.91
CA GLN A 297 -9.33 -22.60 16.52
C GLN A 297 -9.36 -22.67 18.03
N ASP A 298 -8.63 -21.74 18.65
CA ASP A 298 -8.63 -21.55 20.10
C ASP A 298 -10.02 -21.13 20.60
N LYS A 299 -10.29 -21.47 21.85
CA LYS A 299 -11.46 -20.96 22.54
C LYS A 299 -11.15 -19.59 23.16
N VAL A 300 -12.14 -18.73 23.14
CA VAL A 300 -12.07 -17.38 23.71
C VAL A 300 -13.26 -17.13 24.62
N PHE A 301 -13.10 -16.23 25.58
CA PHE A 301 -14.19 -15.83 26.44
C PHE A 301 -14.97 -14.67 25.81
N VAL A 302 -16.28 -14.84 25.66
CA VAL A 302 -17.19 -13.84 25.07
C VAL A 302 -18.36 -13.60 26.04
N TYR A 303 -19.03 -12.46 25.90
CA TYR A 303 -20.32 -12.24 26.54
C TYR A 303 -21.43 -12.92 25.72
N ASP A 304 -22.29 -13.71 26.36
CA ASP A 304 -23.48 -14.22 25.73
C ASP A 304 -24.61 -13.16 25.70
N LYS A 305 -25.78 -13.53 25.14
CA LYS A 305 -26.96 -12.64 25.08
C LYS A 305 -27.50 -12.17 26.44
N ASN A 306 -27.09 -12.83 27.54
CA ASN A 306 -27.48 -12.51 28.90
C ASN A 306 -26.36 -11.79 29.66
N ALA A 307 -25.31 -11.34 28.96
CA ALA A 307 -24.10 -10.74 29.53
C ALA A 307 -23.29 -11.68 30.45
N ASN A 308 -23.45 -12.99 30.34
CA ASN A 308 -22.58 -13.94 31.02
C ASN A 308 -21.31 -14.17 30.19
N VAL A 309 -20.19 -14.35 30.89
CA VAL A 309 -18.92 -14.73 30.25
C VAL A 309 -18.94 -16.24 29.98
N VAL A 310 -18.89 -16.60 28.71
CA VAL A 310 -18.89 -18.01 28.27
C VAL A 310 -17.68 -18.28 27.36
N GLU A 311 -17.24 -19.55 27.35
CA GLU A 311 -16.16 -19.98 26.45
C GLU A 311 -16.74 -20.38 25.09
N GLN A 312 -16.19 -19.86 24.00
CA GLN A 312 -16.61 -20.14 22.64
C GLN A 312 -15.41 -20.29 21.72
N LYS A 313 -15.46 -21.19 20.72
CA LYS A 313 -14.45 -21.21 19.66
C LYS A 313 -14.44 -19.91 18.90
N GLN A 314 -13.24 -19.42 18.58
CA GLN A 314 -13.07 -18.18 17.80
C GLN A 314 -13.46 -18.42 16.34
N PRO A 315 -14.33 -17.62 15.72
CA PRO A 315 -14.58 -17.71 14.29
C PRO A 315 -13.30 -17.43 13.50
N VAL A 316 -13.06 -18.19 12.42
CA VAL A 316 -11.80 -18.14 11.65
C VAL A 316 -11.52 -16.73 11.10
N GLN A 317 -12.54 -16.05 10.53
CA GLN A 317 -12.40 -14.69 10.03
C GLN A 317 -12.07 -13.69 11.13
N ILE A 318 -12.54 -13.91 12.36
CA ILE A 318 -12.21 -13.03 13.50
C ILE A 318 -10.79 -13.31 14.00
N ALA A 319 -10.33 -14.57 13.98
CA ALA A 319 -8.94 -14.90 14.28
C ALA A 319 -8.00 -14.26 13.25
N LEU A 320 -8.33 -14.30 11.96
CA LEU A 320 -7.58 -13.61 10.92
C LEU A 320 -7.59 -12.10 11.13
N ALA A 321 -8.76 -11.48 11.42
CA ALA A 321 -8.86 -10.05 11.69
C ALA A 321 -8.01 -9.61 12.89
N HIS A 322 -7.94 -10.41 13.94
CA HIS A 322 -7.07 -10.17 15.11
C HIS A 322 -5.60 -10.06 14.67
N GLU A 323 -5.12 -11.00 13.86
CA GLU A 323 -3.74 -10.99 13.37
C GLU A 323 -3.49 -9.85 12.35
N LEU A 324 -4.49 -9.50 11.51
CA LEU A 324 -4.41 -8.35 10.61
C LEU A 324 -4.26 -7.02 11.39
N ILE A 325 -4.90 -6.87 12.54
CA ILE A 325 -4.74 -5.69 13.40
C ILE A 325 -3.31 -5.62 13.96
N HIS A 326 -2.75 -6.73 14.42
CA HIS A 326 -1.35 -6.80 14.84
C HIS A 326 -0.39 -6.48 13.70
N SER A 327 -0.66 -7.02 12.52
CA SER A 327 0.10 -6.74 11.31
C SER A 327 0.08 -5.25 10.96
N LEU A 328 -1.10 -4.63 10.87
CA LEU A 328 -1.23 -3.20 10.57
C LEU A 328 -0.44 -2.33 11.56
N ARG A 329 -0.51 -2.64 12.85
CA ARG A 329 0.27 -1.90 13.87
C ARG A 329 1.78 -2.07 13.70
N GLY A 330 2.24 -3.28 13.36
CA GLY A 330 3.65 -3.54 13.06
C GLY A 330 4.11 -2.81 11.81
N MET A 331 3.31 -2.84 10.77
CA MET A 331 3.58 -2.17 9.49
C MET A 331 3.62 -0.64 9.63
N LYS A 332 2.86 -0.07 10.57
CA LYS A 332 2.85 1.37 10.90
C LYS A 332 3.89 1.78 11.96
N GLY A 333 4.61 0.83 12.54
CA GLY A 333 5.50 1.09 13.66
C GLY A 333 4.78 1.51 14.95
N SER A 334 3.49 1.27 15.04
CA SER A 334 2.66 1.64 16.21
C SER A 334 2.47 0.51 17.22
N ARG A 335 3.15 -0.64 17.00
CA ARG A 335 3.15 -1.76 17.94
C ARG A 335 3.71 -1.32 19.28
N LYS A 336 3.01 -1.64 20.36
CA LYS A 336 3.49 -1.35 21.71
C LYS A 336 4.68 -2.25 22.05
N LYS A 337 5.78 -1.65 22.51
CA LYS A 337 6.95 -2.42 22.98
C LYS A 337 6.51 -3.37 24.09
N ALA A 338 7.05 -4.58 24.07
CA ALA A 338 6.81 -5.55 25.12
C ALA A 338 7.51 -5.11 26.42
N GLY A 339 6.88 -4.23 27.19
CA GLY A 339 7.13 -4.16 28.61
C GLY A 339 6.59 -5.43 29.25
N MET A 340 7.17 -5.94 30.32
CA MET A 340 6.48 -6.91 31.17
C MET A 340 5.20 -6.23 31.65
N GLY A 341 4.06 -6.70 31.13
CA GLY A 341 2.80 -5.99 31.28
C GLY A 341 2.44 -5.86 32.75
N THR A 342 2.28 -4.63 33.15
CA THR A 342 1.70 -4.26 34.45
C THR A 342 0.21 -3.97 34.32
N ASN A 343 -0.36 -4.15 33.11
CA ASN A 343 -1.75 -3.83 32.82
C ASN A 343 -2.70 -4.81 33.49
N LYS A 344 -3.55 -4.30 34.34
CA LYS A 344 -4.51 -5.05 35.12
C LYS A 344 -5.91 -4.88 34.55
N MET A 345 -6.64 -5.98 34.35
CA MET A 345 -8.05 -5.87 34.01
C MET A 345 -8.84 -5.25 35.19
N PRO A 346 -9.81 -4.34 34.92
CA PRO A 346 -10.71 -3.85 35.97
C PRO A 346 -11.45 -5.05 36.59
N GLY A 347 -11.29 -5.20 37.92
CA GLY A 347 -11.95 -6.27 38.68
C GLY A 347 -11.28 -7.65 38.68
N ALA A 348 -10.12 -7.82 38.01
CA ALA A 348 -9.39 -9.09 38.03
C ALA A 348 -8.37 -9.17 39.19
N ASN A 349 -8.34 -10.31 39.89
CA ASN A 349 -7.33 -10.61 40.88
C ASN A 349 -6.06 -11.10 40.20
N ASN A 350 -5.04 -10.22 40.06
CA ASN A 350 -3.66 -10.54 39.64
C ASN A 350 -3.40 -11.03 38.20
N GLU A 351 -4.27 -10.77 37.22
CA GLU A 351 -3.97 -11.06 35.81
C GLU A 351 -3.39 -9.83 35.12
N TYR A 352 -2.11 -9.91 34.76
CA TYR A 352 -1.38 -8.89 34.00
C TYR A 352 -1.16 -9.35 32.56
N TRP A 353 -1.59 -8.53 31.59
CA TRP A 353 -1.44 -8.81 30.17
C TRP A 353 -0.72 -7.67 29.45
N ARG A 354 -0.12 -7.98 28.30
CA ARG A 354 0.53 -6.95 27.48
C ARG A 354 -0.53 -5.97 26.96
N GLN A 355 -0.26 -4.68 27.08
CA GLN A 355 -1.14 -3.61 26.60
C GLN A 355 -1.56 -3.83 25.12
N GLU A 356 -0.63 -4.28 24.28
CA GLU A 356 -0.90 -4.62 22.88
C GLU A 356 -2.08 -5.59 22.70
N LYS A 357 -2.23 -6.57 23.58
CA LYS A 357 -3.32 -7.54 23.50
C LYS A 357 -4.68 -6.92 23.84
N PHE A 358 -4.75 -6.07 24.86
CA PHE A 358 -5.99 -5.37 25.22
C PHE A 358 -6.39 -4.40 24.13
N ASP A 359 -5.44 -3.63 23.60
CA ASP A 359 -5.65 -2.68 22.52
C ASP A 359 -6.15 -3.39 21.24
N THR A 360 -5.62 -4.58 20.93
CA THR A 360 -6.03 -5.35 19.75
C THR A 360 -7.44 -5.90 19.88
N VAL A 361 -7.81 -6.40 21.04
CA VAL A 361 -9.17 -6.94 21.26
C VAL A 361 -10.19 -5.81 21.46
N GLY A 362 -9.79 -4.66 21.99
CA GLY A 362 -10.71 -3.58 22.38
C GLY A 362 -11.40 -3.90 23.71
N ILE A 363 -10.61 -4.18 24.73
CA ILE A 363 -11.06 -4.40 26.11
C ILE A 363 -10.54 -3.26 26.98
N ASP A 364 -11.41 -2.70 27.81
CA ASP A 364 -11.04 -1.70 28.78
C ASP A 364 -9.96 -2.20 29.73
N HIS A 365 -8.96 -1.38 30.00
CA HIS A 365 -7.86 -1.73 30.88
C HIS A 365 -7.20 -0.49 31.48
N ILE A 366 -6.33 -0.71 32.48
CA ILE A 366 -5.48 0.34 33.05
C ILE A 366 -4.11 0.27 32.36
N ARG A 367 -3.66 1.39 31.79
CA ARG A 367 -2.36 1.51 31.12
C ARG A 367 -1.22 1.52 32.14
N ASP A 368 0.02 1.33 31.65
CA ASP A 368 1.24 1.35 32.47
C ASP A 368 1.47 2.69 33.18
N ASP A 369 0.95 3.79 32.65
CA ASP A 369 0.98 5.12 33.27
C ASP A 369 -0.14 5.35 34.30
N GLY A 370 -0.97 4.34 34.57
CA GLY A 370 -2.09 4.39 35.49
C GLY A 370 -3.37 5.00 34.94
N SER A 371 -3.38 5.45 33.67
CA SER A 371 -4.57 5.99 33.02
C SER A 371 -5.56 4.87 32.61
N TYR A 372 -6.87 5.19 32.63
CA TYR A 372 -7.90 4.28 32.16
C TYR A 372 -8.00 4.34 30.64
N ALA A 373 -8.02 3.18 29.99
CA ALA A 373 -8.22 3.03 28.55
C ALA A 373 -9.65 2.55 28.29
N ASP A 374 -10.50 3.45 27.80
CA ASP A 374 -11.83 3.15 27.29
C ASP A 374 -11.73 2.67 25.84
N ALA A 375 -11.94 1.39 25.62
CA ALA A 375 -11.85 0.76 24.31
C ALA A 375 -13.11 0.94 23.46
N ALA A 376 -14.21 1.45 24.01
CA ALA A 376 -15.48 1.58 23.28
C ALA A 376 -15.39 2.49 22.04
N ASN A 377 -14.43 3.42 22.02
CA ASN A 377 -14.21 4.39 20.95
C ASN A 377 -13.06 4.03 20.00
N TRP A 378 -12.46 2.86 20.14
CA TRP A 378 -11.37 2.43 19.26
C TRP A 378 -11.89 1.83 17.97
N TYR A 379 -11.42 2.35 16.84
CA TYR A 379 -11.94 1.98 15.53
C TYR A 379 -11.50 0.59 15.09
N PHE A 380 -10.19 0.28 15.21
CA PHE A 380 -9.64 -1.02 14.81
C PHE A 380 -9.40 -1.92 16.01
N THR A 381 -10.42 -2.69 16.36
CA THR A 381 -10.31 -3.73 17.39
C THR A 381 -11.03 -5.00 16.97
N GLU A 382 -10.64 -6.14 17.53
CA GLU A 382 -11.35 -7.41 17.32
C GLU A 382 -12.85 -7.27 17.68
N ASN A 383 -13.16 -6.57 18.78
CA ASN A 383 -14.55 -6.37 19.22
C ASN A 383 -15.36 -5.49 18.25
N THR A 384 -14.74 -4.51 17.60
CA THR A 384 -15.41 -3.72 16.56
C THR A 384 -15.79 -4.61 15.37
N ILE A 385 -14.86 -5.45 14.91
CA ILE A 385 -15.10 -6.36 13.78
C ILE A 385 -16.09 -7.47 14.18
N ARG A 386 -16.03 -7.99 15.42
CA ARG A 386 -17.03 -8.94 15.93
C ARG A 386 -18.44 -8.37 15.86
N ARG A 387 -18.62 -7.11 16.26
CA ARG A 387 -19.91 -6.40 16.20
C ARG A 387 -20.42 -6.32 14.76
N GLU A 388 -19.57 -5.92 13.82
CA GLU A 388 -19.93 -5.81 12.39
C GLU A 388 -20.32 -7.16 11.79
N GLN A 389 -19.72 -8.25 12.26
CA GLN A 389 -19.98 -9.62 11.82
C GLN A 389 -21.09 -10.32 12.62
N GLY A 390 -21.75 -9.63 13.55
CA GLY A 390 -22.82 -10.19 14.39
C GLY A 390 -22.36 -11.18 15.45
N PHE A 391 -21.08 -11.17 15.83
CA PHE A 391 -20.55 -12.04 16.89
C PHE A 391 -20.58 -11.36 18.26
N TYR A 392 -20.64 -12.17 19.31
CA TYR A 392 -20.51 -11.68 20.68
C TYR A 392 -19.13 -11.09 20.95
N TRP A 393 -19.11 -10.06 21.79
CA TRP A 393 -17.89 -9.36 22.18
C TRP A 393 -16.99 -10.25 23.02
N ARG A 394 -15.69 -10.16 22.78
CA ARG A 394 -14.71 -10.82 23.62
C ARG A 394 -14.67 -10.16 25.00
N ALA A 395 -14.84 -10.97 26.04
CA ALA A 395 -14.97 -10.49 27.42
C ALA A 395 -13.62 -10.36 28.13
N LYS A 396 -12.68 -11.27 27.82
CA LYS A 396 -11.34 -11.30 28.41
C LYS A 396 -10.40 -12.18 27.60
N TYR A 397 -9.12 -12.10 27.89
CA TYR A 397 -8.15 -13.11 27.45
C TYR A 397 -8.25 -14.37 28.29
N ALA A 398 -7.98 -15.52 27.68
CA ALA A 398 -7.95 -16.82 28.33
C ALA A 398 -6.67 -17.02 29.13
#